data_3aaa0a79d550deed417e7ec76f577c9b
#
_entry.id   3aaa0a79d550deed417e7ec76f577c9b
#
_cell.length_a   1.000
_cell.length_b   1.000
_cell.length_c   1.000
_cell.angle_alpha   90.00
_cell.angle_beta   90.00
_cell.angle_gamma   90.00
#
_symmetry.space_group_name_H-M   'P 1'
#
loop_
_entity.id
_entity.type
_entity.pdbx_description
1 polymer ?
#
loop_
_entity_poly.entity_id
_entity_poly.type
_entity_poly.pdbx_seq_one_letter_code
_entity_poly.pdbx_strand_id
1 'polypeptide(L)'
;MSFAKSNFMGRLTADPSTKTIGEAVLVTFSLAVNIPGKGGEKTVHYFDFEAWRAAGEYIAKFARKGDAVFLEADMRNSTYELSLIHI
;
A
#
# COMPACT_ATOMS: atom_id res chain seq x y z
N MET A 1 -4.23 15.28 -19.83
CA MET A 1 -3.65 14.27 -18.94
C MET A 1 -4.46 14.16 -17.67
N SER A 2 -4.73 12.96 -17.23
CA SER A 2 -5.48 12.71 -16.01
C SER A 2 -4.65 11.88 -15.05
N PHE A 3 -4.75 12.18 -13.77
CA PHE A 3 -4.17 11.33 -12.75
C PHE A 3 -5.06 11.34 -11.51
N ALA A 4 -4.95 10.31 -10.72
CA ALA A 4 -5.65 10.21 -9.45
C ALA A 4 -4.66 9.76 -8.38
N LYS A 5 -4.58 10.53 -7.31
CA LYS A 5 -3.74 10.21 -6.16
C LYS A 5 -4.61 10.09 -4.92
N SER A 6 -4.26 9.15 -4.07
CA SER A 6 -4.96 8.95 -2.81
C SER A 6 -3.96 8.75 -1.69
N ASN A 7 -4.34 9.19 -0.50
CA ASN A 7 -3.55 9.01 0.70
C ASN A 7 -4.17 7.91 1.54
N PHE A 8 -3.32 7.06 2.11
CA PHE A 8 -3.76 5.95 2.93
C PHE A 8 -2.98 5.92 4.24
N MET A 9 -3.67 5.64 5.32
CA MET A 9 -3.05 5.36 6.61
C MET A 9 -3.64 4.06 7.11
N GLY A 10 -2.78 3.09 7.38
CA GLY A 10 -3.24 1.78 7.83
C GLY A 10 -2.09 0.90 8.25
N ARG A 11 -2.39 -0.38 8.43
CA ARG A 11 -1.40 -1.37 8.84
C ARG A 11 -1.31 -2.48 7.82
N LEU A 12 -0.09 -2.96 7.60
CA LEU A 12 0.11 -4.09 6.70
C LEU A 12 -0.57 -5.34 7.25
N THR A 13 -1.27 -6.06 6.38
CA THR A 13 -1.98 -7.29 6.75
C THR A 13 -1.06 -8.49 6.79
N ALA A 14 0.08 -8.40 6.09
CA ALA A 14 1.09 -9.46 6.02
C ALA A 14 2.41 -8.81 5.62
N ASP A 15 3.49 -9.58 5.71
CA ASP A 15 4.78 -9.12 5.19
C ASP A 15 4.68 -8.92 3.68
N PRO A 16 5.35 -7.91 3.11
CA PRO A 16 5.32 -7.69 1.68
C PRO A 16 5.86 -8.88 0.90
N SER A 17 5.27 -9.13 -0.26
CA SER A 17 5.71 -10.18 -1.18
C SER A 17 6.54 -9.55 -2.30
N THR A 18 7.68 -10.15 -2.59
CA THR A 18 8.59 -9.67 -3.63
C THR A 18 8.56 -10.61 -4.83
N LYS A 19 8.46 -10.04 -6.02
CA LYS A 19 8.46 -10.78 -7.27
C LYS A 19 9.37 -10.06 -8.26
N THR A 20 10.14 -10.82 -9.02
CA THR A 20 10.97 -10.26 -10.08
C THR A 20 10.26 -10.45 -11.41
N ILE A 21 10.08 -9.37 -12.15
CA ILE A 21 9.47 -9.38 -13.46
C ILE A 21 10.46 -8.75 -14.44
N GLY A 22 11.09 -9.60 -15.28
CA GLY A 22 12.19 -9.15 -16.12
C GLY A 22 13.35 -8.66 -15.26
N GLU A 23 13.74 -7.41 -15.44
CA GLU A 23 14.80 -6.77 -14.65
C GLU A 23 14.25 -5.93 -13.49
N ALA A 24 12.93 -5.86 -13.34
CA ALA A 24 12.30 -5.04 -12.33
C ALA A 24 11.84 -5.87 -11.14
N VAL A 25 11.91 -5.29 -9.97
CA VAL A 25 11.39 -5.88 -8.74
C VAL A 25 10.03 -5.27 -8.45
N LEU A 26 9.03 -6.11 -8.28
CA LEU A 26 7.69 -5.73 -7.89
C LEU A 26 7.44 -6.23 -6.48
N VAL A 27 7.01 -5.35 -5.59
CA VAL A 27 6.62 -5.70 -4.24
C VAL A 27 5.13 -5.44 -4.09
N THR A 28 4.40 -6.42 -3.60
CA THR A 28 2.97 -6.29 -3.36
C THR A 28 2.68 -6.41 -1.87
N PHE A 29 1.71 -5.63 -1.42
CA PHE A 29 1.28 -5.63 -0.04
C PHE A 29 -0.15 -5.11 0.07
N SER A 30 -0.77 -5.34 1.21
CA SER A 30 -2.13 -4.87 1.47
C SER A 30 -2.18 -4.13 2.79
N LEU A 31 -3.00 -3.10 2.85
CA LEU A 31 -3.25 -2.35 4.07
C LEU A 31 -4.67 -2.60 4.56
N ALA A 32 -4.79 -2.75 5.87
CA ALA A 32 -6.06 -2.69 6.56
C ALA A 32 -6.25 -1.25 7.04
N VAL A 33 -7.29 -0.60 6.56
CA VAL A 33 -7.60 0.78 6.88
C VAL A 33 -8.89 0.83 7.67
N ASN A 34 -8.84 1.41 8.86
CA ASN A 34 -10.03 1.61 9.68
C ASN A 34 -10.73 2.88 9.24
N ILE A 35 -11.96 2.75 8.77
CA ILE A 35 -12.75 3.88 8.33
C ILE A 35 -13.91 4.05 9.32
N PRO A 36 -14.02 5.20 10.00
CA PRO A 36 -15.13 5.45 10.91
C PRO A 36 -16.45 5.44 10.15
N GLY A 37 -17.42 4.69 10.65
CA GLY A 37 -18.77 4.67 10.12
C GLY A 37 -19.70 5.58 10.91
N LYS A 38 -20.95 5.63 10.51
CA LYS A 38 -21.98 6.36 11.22
C LYS A 38 -22.26 5.70 12.56
N GLY A 39 -22.51 6.50 13.59
CA GLY A 39 -22.88 6.00 14.90
C GLY A 39 -21.73 5.37 15.69
N GLY A 40 -20.50 5.70 15.36
CA GLY A 40 -19.33 5.18 16.06
C GLY A 40 -18.88 3.80 15.62
N GLU A 41 -19.50 3.23 14.60
CA GLU A 41 -19.07 1.97 14.03
C GLU A 41 -17.74 2.13 13.30
N LYS A 42 -16.90 1.10 13.39
CA LYS A 42 -15.65 1.04 12.65
C LYS A 42 -15.75 -0.03 11.59
N THR A 43 -15.40 0.32 10.37
CA THR A 43 -15.34 -0.62 9.26
C THR A 43 -13.90 -0.73 8.81
N VAL A 44 -13.44 -1.94 8.59
CA VAL A 44 -12.09 -2.19 8.08
C VAL A 44 -12.17 -2.43 6.59
N HIS A 45 -11.42 -1.65 5.83
CA HIS A 45 -11.31 -1.83 4.38
C HIS A 45 -9.89 -2.26 4.04
N TYR A 46 -9.78 -3.13 3.05
CA TYR A 46 -8.50 -3.68 2.61
C TYR A 46 -8.19 -3.15 1.23
N PHE A 47 -6.98 -2.65 1.05
CA PHE A 47 -6.52 -2.12 -0.23
C PHE A 47 -5.24 -2.81 -0.64
N ASP A 48 -5.16 -3.20 -1.90
CA ASP A 48 -3.98 -3.85 -2.47
C ASP A 48 -3.11 -2.83 -3.15
N PHE A 49 -1.81 -2.94 -2.91
CA PHE A 49 -0.81 -2.02 -3.43
C PHE A 49 0.29 -2.78 -4.16
N GLU A 50 0.88 -2.10 -5.12
CA GLU A 50 2.09 -2.57 -5.75
C GLU A 50 3.13 -1.46 -5.75
N ALA A 51 4.38 -1.84 -5.59
CA ALA A 51 5.49 -0.89 -5.54
C ALA A 51 6.61 -1.44 -6.40
N TRP A 52 7.09 -0.60 -7.31
CA TRP A 52 8.12 -0.97 -8.27
C TRP A 52 9.47 -0.38 -7.89
N ARG A 53 10.54 -1.13 -8.19
CA ARG A 53 11.93 -0.66 -8.09
C ARG A 53 12.26 -0.14 -6.70
N ALA A 54 12.75 1.09 -6.59
CA ALA A 54 13.21 1.65 -5.32
C ALA A 54 12.12 1.71 -4.26
N ALA A 55 10.89 2.07 -4.63
CA ALA A 55 9.77 2.10 -3.70
C ALA A 55 9.47 0.70 -3.17
N GLY A 56 9.50 -0.29 -4.07
CA GLY A 56 9.28 -1.69 -3.67
C GLY A 56 10.38 -2.20 -2.76
N GLU A 57 11.61 -1.90 -3.08
CA GLU A 57 12.75 -2.31 -2.26
C GLU A 57 12.69 -1.72 -0.86
N TYR A 58 12.28 -0.45 -0.76
CA TYR A 58 12.10 0.20 0.53
C TYR A 58 11.04 -0.51 1.37
N ILE A 59 9.88 -0.79 0.78
CA ILE A 59 8.80 -1.51 1.46
C ILE A 59 9.26 -2.90 1.91
N ALA A 60 9.91 -3.64 1.02
CA ALA A 60 10.36 -5.00 1.35
C ALA A 60 11.38 -5.00 2.49
N LYS A 61 12.20 -3.96 2.56
CA LYS A 61 13.25 -3.86 3.58
C LYS A 61 12.73 -3.42 4.93
N PHE A 62 11.82 -2.45 4.97
CA PHE A 62 11.45 -1.79 6.22
C PHE A 62 10.06 -2.11 6.74
N ALA A 63 9.15 -2.57 5.90
CA ALA A 63 7.77 -2.80 6.32
C ALA A 63 7.51 -4.28 6.62
N ARG A 64 6.79 -4.53 7.70
CA ARG A 64 6.41 -5.89 8.12
C ARG A 64 4.95 -5.90 8.52
N LYS A 65 4.39 -7.10 8.61
CA LYS A 65 3.00 -7.29 9.05
C LYS A 65 2.73 -6.51 10.33
N GLY A 66 1.64 -5.77 10.33
CA GLY A 66 1.19 -5.00 11.48
C GLY A 66 1.77 -3.59 11.59
N ASP A 67 2.78 -3.27 10.78
CA ASP A 67 3.36 -1.93 10.80
C ASP A 67 2.35 -0.89 10.32
N ALA A 68 2.29 0.23 11.03
CA ALA A 68 1.49 1.36 10.63
C ALA A 68 2.26 2.19 9.61
N VAL A 69 1.63 2.49 8.51
CA VAL A 69 2.24 3.29 7.45
C VAL A 69 1.29 4.36 6.96
N PHE A 70 1.86 5.46 6.50
CA PHE A 70 1.16 6.49 5.77
C PHE A 70 1.76 6.55 4.38
N LEU A 71 0.92 6.45 3.36
CA LEU A 71 1.43 6.42 2.00
C LEU A 71 0.52 7.17 1.04
N GLU A 72 1.10 7.55 -0.07
CA GLU A 72 0.41 8.14 -1.19
C GLU A 72 0.55 7.22 -2.39
N ALA A 73 -0.53 6.97 -3.09
CA ALA A 73 -0.55 6.05 -4.21
C ALA A 73 -1.42 6.54 -5.34
N ASP A 74 -1.10 6.09 -6.55
CA ASP A 74 -1.90 6.34 -7.74
C ASP A 74 -2.79 5.14 -8.01
N MET A 75 -4.03 5.39 -8.39
CA MET A 75 -4.94 4.31 -8.75
C MET A 75 -4.59 3.79 -10.15
N ARG A 76 -4.45 2.45 -10.25
CA ARG A 76 -4.20 1.76 -11.50
C ARG A 76 -5.19 0.60 -11.62
N ASN A 77 -6.26 0.80 -12.38
CA ASN A 77 -7.32 -0.19 -12.48
C ASN A 77 -7.88 -0.55 -11.09
N SER A 78 -7.64 -1.75 -10.63
CA SER A 78 -8.11 -2.24 -9.33
C SER A 78 -7.04 -2.22 -8.24
N THR A 79 -5.81 -1.83 -8.56
CA THR A 79 -4.67 -1.85 -7.65
C THR A 79 -4.07 -0.46 -7.56
N TYR A 80 -3.55 -0.12 -6.38
CA TYR A 80 -2.88 1.16 -6.17
C TYR A 80 -1.38 1.00 -6.30
N GLU A 81 -0.75 1.90 -7.06
CA GLU A 81 0.70 1.93 -7.19
C GLU A 81 1.28 2.96 -6.22
N LEU A 82 2.17 2.49 -5.37
CA LEU A 82 2.80 3.33 -4.34
C LEU A 82 3.69 4.40 -4.98
N SER A 83 3.49 5.65 -4.59
CA SER A 83 4.35 6.76 -5.02
C SER A 83 5.17 7.35 -3.88
N LEU A 84 4.66 7.33 -2.65
CA LEU A 84 5.37 7.90 -1.50
C LEU A 84 4.94 7.19 -0.23
N ILE A 85 5.89 6.90 0.66
CA ILE A 85 5.60 6.23 1.92
C ILE A 85 6.30 6.90 3.09
N HIS A 86 5.61 6.94 4.22
CA HIS A 86 6.15 7.28 5.53
C HIS A 86 5.81 6.17 6.51
N ILE A 87 6.79 5.73 7.24
CA ILE A 87 6.61 4.66 8.23
C ILE A 87 6.66 5.27 9.63
#